data_333bab5f15537fa697fe1e0e05b4f887
#
_entry.id   333bab5f15537fa697fe1e0e05b4f887
#
_cell.length_a   1.000
_cell.length_b   1.000
_cell.length_c   1.000
_cell.angle_alpha   90.00
_cell.angle_beta   90.00
_cell.angle_gamma   90.00
#
_symmetry.space_group_name_H-M   'P 1'
#
loop_
_entity.id
_entity.type
_entity.pdbx_description
1 polymer ?
#
loop_
_entity_poly.entity_id
_entity_poly.type
_entity_poly.pdbx_seq_one_letter_code
_entity_poly.pdbx_strand_id
1 'polypeptide(L)'
;IGENERTVIATGINVKRIRMTAFIISGFMAALFGIMQIVNVGGSTNSLCQFMEMRIQMAIFLGGVSVTGGFSARIYKLLIGSFTIVMIENGLTLCGVDSTLSSAIQGILLMLVLFATIYFERRSVASKIHHAVNAANA
;
A
#
# COMPACT_ATOMS: atom_id res chain seq x y z
N ILE A 1 -8.57 6.83 12.96
CA ILE A 1 -7.67 7.99 12.71
C ILE A 1 -7.63 8.28 11.21
N GLY A 2 -7.59 7.27 10.34
CA GLY A 2 -7.45 7.46 8.89
C GLY A 2 -8.63 8.10 8.17
N GLU A 3 -9.84 8.02 8.69
CA GLU A 3 -11.04 8.49 8.02
C GLU A 3 -11.46 9.90 8.48
N ASN A 4 -11.37 10.18 9.78
CA ASN A 4 -11.68 11.50 10.32
C ASN A 4 -10.87 11.79 11.59
N GLU A 5 -9.82 12.59 11.46
CA GLU A 5 -8.94 12.95 12.56
C GLU A 5 -9.67 13.83 13.61
N ARG A 6 -10.59 14.69 13.17
CA ARG A 6 -11.33 15.60 14.06
C ARG A 6 -12.23 14.83 15.03
N THR A 7 -12.90 13.78 14.56
CA THR A 7 -13.76 12.94 15.40
C THR A 7 -12.94 12.22 16.47
N VAL A 8 -11.74 11.74 16.12
CA VAL A 8 -10.86 11.05 17.07
C VAL A 8 -10.31 12.00 18.14
N ILE A 9 -9.99 13.24 17.78
CA ILE A 9 -9.59 14.26 18.76
C ILE A 9 -10.73 14.59 19.72
N ALA A 10 -11.98 14.65 19.22
CA ALA A 10 -13.16 14.91 20.06
C ALA A 10 -13.43 13.80 21.10
N THR A 11 -12.95 12.58 20.86
CA THR A 11 -13.03 11.46 21.84
C THR A 11 -11.91 11.48 22.90
N GLY A 12 -11.06 12.52 22.90
CA GLY A 12 -9.98 12.67 23.88
C GLY A 12 -8.72 11.82 23.59
N ILE A 13 -8.66 11.15 22.44
CA ILE A 13 -7.53 10.32 22.05
C ILE A 13 -6.38 11.20 21.54
N ASN A 14 -5.18 11.00 22.07
CA ASN A 14 -3.99 11.73 21.64
C ASN A 14 -3.44 11.14 20.32
N VAL A 15 -3.93 11.64 19.18
CA VAL A 15 -3.55 11.21 17.83
C VAL A 15 -2.03 11.28 17.60
N LYS A 16 -1.38 12.30 18.18
CA LYS A 16 0.07 12.50 18.02
C LYS A 16 0.88 11.34 18.63
N ARG A 17 0.49 10.84 19.79
CA ARG A 17 1.14 9.68 20.43
C ARG A 17 0.97 8.40 19.62
N ILE A 18 -0.24 8.14 19.13
CA ILE A 18 -0.52 6.95 18.31
C ILE A 18 0.27 6.99 17.02
N ARG A 19 0.31 8.14 16.35
CA ARG A 19 1.09 8.32 15.12
C ARG A 19 2.59 8.12 15.37
N MET A 20 3.12 8.68 16.46
CA MET A 20 4.52 8.50 16.85
C MET A 20 4.87 7.03 17.12
N THR A 21 4.03 6.32 17.86
CA THR A 21 4.22 4.88 18.14
C THR A 21 4.19 4.05 16.84
N ALA A 22 3.27 4.36 15.92
CA ALA A 22 3.20 3.69 14.62
C ALA A 22 4.48 3.89 13.80
N PHE A 23 5.04 5.10 13.78
CA PHE A 23 6.31 5.38 13.10
C PHE A 23 7.49 4.64 13.73
N ILE A 24 7.56 4.55 15.05
CA ILE A 24 8.62 3.82 15.76
C ILE A 24 8.55 2.33 15.40
N ILE A 25 7.36 1.72 15.44
CA ILE A 25 7.17 0.32 15.08
C ILE A 25 7.53 0.08 13.60
N SER A 26 7.10 0.96 12.72
CA SER A 26 7.42 0.87 11.29
C SER A 26 8.93 0.97 11.03
N GLY A 27 9.61 1.91 11.68
CA GLY A 27 11.07 2.06 11.58
C GLY A 27 11.83 0.83 12.09
N PHE A 28 11.39 0.24 13.20
CA PHE A 28 11.96 -0.98 13.74
C PHE A 28 11.80 -2.17 12.76
N MET A 29 10.61 -2.34 12.20
CA MET A 29 10.35 -3.39 11.19
C MET A 29 11.17 -3.18 9.92
N ALA A 30 11.32 -1.94 9.47
CA ALA A 30 12.16 -1.61 8.32
C ALA A 30 13.64 -1.94 8.56
N ALA A 31 14.15 -1.68 9.76
CA ALA A 31 15.52 -2.02 10.14
C ALA A 31 15.75 -3.55 10.14
N LEU A 32 14.82 -4.31 10.73
CA LEU A 32 14.88 -5.78 10.70
C LEU A 32 14.88 -6.32 9.26
N PHE A 33 14.02 -5.78 8.41
CA PHE A 33 13.96 -6.15 7.00
C PHE A 33 15.29 -5.83 6.28
N GLY A 34 15.87 -4.67 6.54
CA GLY A 34 17.16 -4.27 5.97
C GLY A 34 18.30 -5.24 6.34
N ILE A 35 18.35 -5.67 7.61
CA ILE A 35 19.34 -6.67 8.06
C ILE A 35 19.12 -8.00 7.32
N MET A 36 17.88 -8.48 7.21
CA MET A 36 17.58 -9.71 6.49
C MET A 36 17.98 -9.63 5.01
N GLN A 37 17.81 -8.48 4.38
CA GLN A 37 18.21 -8.27 2.99
C GLN A 37 19.73 -8.28 2.80
N ILE A 38 20.49 -7.67 3.71
CA ILE A 38 21.96 -7.71 3.68
C ILE A 38 22.46 -9.15 3.80
N VAL A 39 21.89 -9.94 4.70
CA VAL A 39 22.23 -11.36 4.89
C VAL A 39 21.89 -12.18 3.64
N ASN A 40 20.74 -11.92 3.04
CA ASN A 40 20.26 -12.67 1.85
C ASN A 40 21.10 -12.40 0.61
N VAL A 41 21.59 -11.18 0.42
CA VAL A 41 22.41 -10.77 -0.72
C VAL A 41 23.90 -11.05 -0.48
N GLY A 42 24.30 -11.35 0.77
CA GLY A 42 25.69 -11.60 1.14
C GLY A 42 26.56 -10.36 1.24
N GLY A 43 25.98 -9.18 1.29
CA GLY A 43 26.70 -7.90 1.42
C GLY A 43 25.84 -6.68 1.15
N SER A 44 26.43 -5.50 1.36
CA SER A 44 25.79 -4.23 1.05
C SER A 44 26.21 -3.76 -0.34
N THR A 45 25.22 -3.52 -1.21
CA THR A 45 25.43 -2.97 -2.55
C THR A 45 24.62 -1.68 -2.70
N ASN A 46 25.04 -0.77 -3.60
CA ASN A 46 24.31 0.47 -3.87
C ASN A 46 22.89 0.25 -4.42
N SER A 47 22.62 -0.93 -4.98
CA SER A 47 21.30 -1.31 -5.50
C SER A 47 20.44 -2.07 -4.50
N LEU A 48 20.92 -2.23 -3.26
CA LEU A 48 20.15 -2.90 -2.23
C LEU A 48 18.86 -2.11 -1.92
N CYS A 49 17.72 -2.79 -1.98
CA CYS A 49 16.40 -2.18 -1.75
C CYS A 49 16.00 -1.07 -2.75
N GLN A 50 16.66 -0.98 -3.91
CA GLN A 50 16.28 -0.01 -4.93
C GLN A 50 14.83 -0.26 -5.40
N PHE A 51 14.04 0.82 -5.50
CA PHE A 51 12.61 0.78 -5.84
C PHE A 51 11.72 -0.02 -4.88
N MET A 52 12.19 -0.32 -3.67
CA MET A 52 11.41 -1.08 -2.69
C MET A 52 10.13 -0.35 -2.25
N GLU A 53 10.18 0.99 -2.18
CA GLU A 53 9.02 1.84 -1.91
C GLU A 53 7.92 1.66 -2.96
N MET A 54 8.28 1.54 -4.24
CA MET A 54 7.30 1.30 -5.32
C MET A 54 6.66 -0.08 -5.19
N ARG A 55 7.45 -1.11 -4.86
CA ARG A 55 6.94 -2.47 -4.64
C ARG A 55 5.95 -2.52 -3.48
N ILE A 56 6.27 -1.85 -2.37
CA ILE A 56 5.38 -1.78 -1.21
C ILE A 56 4.08 -1.06 -1.56
N GLN A 57 4.16 0.06 -2.29
CA GLN A 57 2.96 0.78 -2.73
C GLN A 57 2.09 -0.07 -3.64
N MET A 58 2.69 -0.79 -4.60
CA MET A 58 1.95 -1.72 -5.46
C MET A 58 1.24 -2.81 -4.65
N ALA A 59 1.92 -3.42 -3.68
CA ALA A 59 1.32 -4.44 -2.82
C ALA A 59 0.09 -3.90 -2.06
N ILE A 60 0.18 -2.67 -1.55
CA ILE A 60 -0.92 -2.00 -0.84
C ILE A 60 -2.10 -1.76 -1.78
N PHE A 61 -1.86 -1.23 -2.98
CA PHE A 61 -2.92 -0.91 -3.94
C PHE A 61 -3.54 -2.16 -4.57
N LEU A 62 -2.73 -3.16 -4.94
CA LEU A 62 -3.24 -4.44 -5.41
C LEU A 62 -4.06 -5.17 -4.34
N GLY A 63 -3.71 -5.00 -3.07
CA GLY A 63 -4.49 -5.51 -1.96
C GLY A 63 -5.84 -4.80 -1.78
N GLY A 64 -6.12 -3.74 -2.57
CA GLY A 64 -7.35 -2.97 -2.48
C GLY A 64 -7.45 -2.14 -1.20
N VAL A 65 -6.32 -1.65 -0.72
CA VAL A 65 -6.27 -0.68 0.38
C VAL A 65 -6.38 0.71 -0.21
N SER A 66 -7.34 1.49 0.28
CA SER A 66 -7.60 2.86 -0.17
C SER A 66 -6.40 3.77 0.09
N VAL A 67 -6.08 4.66 -0.85
CA VAL A 67 -4.99 5.65 -0.72
C VAL A 67 -5.20 6.56 0.48
N THR A 68 -6.46 6.86 0.78
CA THR A 68 -6.87 7.71 1.90
C THR A 68 -6.76 7.02 3.26
N GLY A 69 -6.48 5.69 3.29
CA GLY A 69 -6.43 4.90 4.50
C GLY A 69 -7.84 4.65 5.08
N GLY A 70 -7.93 4.42 6.38
CA GLY A 70 -9.18 4.22 7.09
C GLY A 70 -9.55 2.76 7.33
N PHE A 71 -10.84 2.48 7.50
CA PHE A 71 -11.37 1.16 7.88
C PHE A 71 -11.13 0.05 6.83
N SER A 72 -10.77 0.43 5.60
CA SER A 72 -10.51 -0.50 4.50
C SER A 72 -9.17 -1.23 4.60
N ALA A 73 -8.24 -0.75 5.44
CA ALA A 73 -6.92 -1.34 5.62
C ALA A 73 -6.99 -2.60 6.51
N ARG A 74 -7.18 -3.76 5.90
CA ARG A 74 -7.16 -5.05 6.60
C ARG A 74 -5.89 -5.82 6.26
N ILE A 75 -5.29 -6.48 7.26
CA ILE A 75 -4.00 -7.20 7.12
C ILE A 75 -4.04 -8.26 6.01
N TYR A 76 -5.13 -9.00 5.86
CA TYR A 76 -5.24 -10.02 4.82
C TYR A 76 -5.16 -9.44 3.39
N LYS A 77 -5.62 -8.20 3.18
CA LYS A 77 -5.51 -7.52 1.89
C LYS A 77 -4.05 -7.23 1.53
N LEU A 78 -3.24 -6.82 2.52
CA LEU A 78 -1.81 -6.63 2.34
C LEU A 78 -1.09 -7.93 2.00
N LEU A 79 -1.47 -9.03 2.65
CA LEU A 79 -0.90 -10.36 2.36
C LEU A 79 -1.22 -10.79 0.92
N ILE A 80 -2.45 -10.64 0.47
CA ILE A 80 -2.86 -10.97 -0.90
C ILE A 80 -2.12 -10.08 -1.91
N GLY A 81 -2.05 -8.76 -1.64
CA GLY A 81 -1.35 -7.82 -2.51
C GLY A 81 0.15 -8.10 -2.62
N SER A 82 0.82 -8.39 -1.49
CA SER A 82 2.23 -8.73 -1.49
C SER A 82 2.51 -10.06 -2.20
N PHE A 83 1.68 -11.06 -2.00
CA PHE A 83 1.79 -12.34 -2.72
C PHE A 83 1.65 -12.14 -4.24
N THR A 84 0.67 -11.34 -4.66
CA THR A 84 0.44 -11.06 -6.08
C THR A 84 1.65 -10.36 -6.72
N ILE A 85 2.25 -9.37 -6.05
CA ILE A 85 3.45 -8.69 -6.56
C ILE A 85 4.63 -9.66 -6.69
N VAL A 86 4.87 -10.50 -5.69
CA VAL A 86 5.94 -11.50 -5.72
C VAL A 86 5.75 -12.48 -6.87
N MET A 87 4.50 -12.91 -7.14
CA MET A 87 4.18 -13.78 -8.27
C MET A 87 4.45 -13.10 -9.62
N ILE A 88 4.10 -11.82 -9.76
CA ILE A 88 4.38 -11.04 -10.98
C ILE A 88 5.90 -10.90 -11.19
N GLU A 89 6.66 -10.55 -10.16
CA GLU A 89 8.12 -10.39 -10.23
C GLU A 89 8.81 -11.70 -10.61
N ASN A 90 8.45 -12.80 -9.95
CA ASN A 90 8.99 -14.10 -10.28
C ASN A 90 8.62 -14.55 -11.69
N GLY A 91 7.39 -14.28 -12.12
CA GLY A 91 6.95 -14.55 -13.49
C GLY A 91 7.77 -13.81 -14.53
N LEU A 92 8.02 -12.50 -14.34
CA LEU A 92 8.86 -11.69 -15.23
C LEU A 92 10.30 -12.19 -15.28
N THR A 93 10.87 -12.56 -14.13
CA THR A 93 12.22 -13.10 -14.03
C THR A 93 12.34 -14.44 -14.75
N LEU A 94 11.35 -15.33 -14.62
CA LEU A 94 11.31 -16.62 -15.33
C LEU A 94 11.16 -16.46 -16.84
N CYS A 95 10.52 -15.39 -17.31
CA CYS A 95 10.46 -15.02 -18.72
C CYS A 95 11.79 -14.45 -19.27
N GLY A 96 12.82 -14.34 -18.45
CA GLY A 96 14.13 -13.83 -18.87
C GLY A 96 14.17 -12.30 -19.03
N VAL A 97 13.26 -11.59 -18.41
CA VAL A 97 13.19 -10.12 -18.46
C VAL A 97 14.27 -9.53 -17.55
N ASP A 98 15.10 -8.63 -18.10
CA ASP A 98 16.11 -7.92 -17.31
C ASP A 98 15.51 -7.13 -16.15
N SER A 99 16.26 -7.00 -15.06
CA SER A 99 15.81 -6.30 -13.85
C SER A 99 15.40 -4.84 -14.12
N THR A 100 16.08 -4.17 -15.05
CA THR A 100 15.74 -2.79 -15.45
C THR A 100 14.41 -2.72 -16.17
N LEU A 101 14.16 -3.66 -17.09
CA LEU A 101 12.89 -3.75 -17.82
C LEU A 101 11.74 -4.17 -16.90
N SER A 102 12.01 -5.08 -15.98
CA SER A 102 11.07 -5.49 -14.93
C SER A 102 10.64 -4.31 -14.08
N SER A 103 11.55 -3.43 -13.68
CA SER A 103 11.23 -2.20 -12.93
C SER A 103 10.38 -1.22 -13.73
N ALA A 104 10.64 -1.09 -15.04
CA ALA A 104 9.82 -0.25 -15.92
C ALA A 104 8.40 -0.80 -16.06
N ILE A 105 8.24 -2.10 -16.24
CA ILE A 105 6.93 -2.78 -16.29
C ILE A 105 6.16 -2.58 -14.98
N GLN A 106 6.86 -2.70 -13.84
CA GLN A 106 6.28 -2.45 -12.52
C GLN A 106 5.78 -1.01 -12.38
N GLY A 107 6.53 -0.01 -12.86
CA GLY A 107 6.10 1.39 -12.85
C GLY A 107 4.81 1.62 -13.66
N ILE A 108 4.70 1.03 -14.85
CA ILE A 108 3.50 1.10 -15.69
C ILE A 108 2.32 0.40 -14.99
N LEU A 109 2.56 -0.76 -14.40
CA LEU A 109 1.56 -1.54 -13.68
C LEU A 109 1.05 -0.78 -12.46
N LEU A 110 1.95 -0.09 -11.71
CA LEU A 110 1.57 0.78 -10.60
C LEU A 110 0.62 1.89 -11.08
N MET A 111 0.93 2.53 -12.20
CA MET A 111 0.10 3.61 -12.75
C MET A 111 -1.30 3.12 -13.13
N LEU A 112 -1.38 1.96 -13.77
CA LEU A 112 -2.65 1.32 -14.13
C LEU A 112 -3.48 0.94 -12.90
N VAL A 113 -2.86 0.33 -11.88
CA VAL A 113 -3.53 -0.07 -10.64
C VAL A 113 -4.01 1.15 -9.86
N LEU A 114 -3.21 2.21 -9.76
CA LEU A 114 -3.59 3.48 -9.14
C LEU A 114 -4.80 4.09 -9.84
N PHE A 115 -4.76 4.17 -11.16
CA PHE A 115 -5.86 4.72 -11.96
C PHE A 115 -7.15 3.90 -11.75
N ALA A 116 -7.05 2.57 -11.80
CA ALA A 116 -8.16 1.67 -11.56
C ALA A 116 -8.72 1.85 -10.13
N THR A 117 -7.86 1.90 -9.12
CA THR A 117 -8.27 2.06 -7.72
C THR A 117 -8.99 3.37 -7.49
N ILE A 118 -8.47 4.49 -8.01
CA ILE A 118 -9.11 5.82 -7.89
C ILE A 118 -10.44 5.84 -8.64
N TYR A 119 -10.51 5.22 -9.82
CA TYR A 119 -11.74 5.15 -10.60
C TYR A 119 -12.85 4.37 -9.87
N PHE A 120 -12.53 3.21 -9.31
CA PHE A 120 -13.47 2.41 -8.53
C PHE A 120 -13.89 3.09 -7.23
N GLU A 121 -12.96 3.77 -6.56
CA GLU A 121 -13.24 4.51 -5.32
C GLU A 121 -14.20 5.68 -5.58
N ARG A 122 -13.99 6.44 -6.64
CA ARG A 122 -14.91 7.52 -7.04
C ARG A 122 -16.31 7.00 -7.36
N ARG A 123 -16.44 5.87 -8.04
CA ARG A 123 -17.74 5.25 -8.31
C ARG A 123 -18.46 4.79 -7.03
N SER A 124 -17.73 4.20 -6.11
CA SER A 124 -18.28 3.74 -4.83
C SER A 124 -18.79 4.90 -3.95
N VAL A 125 -18.06 6.01 -3.93
CA VAL A 125 -18.48 7.22 -3.19
C VAL A 125 -19.70 7.86 -3.84
N ALA A 126 -19.74 7.97 -5.16
CA ALA A 126 -20.89 8.52 -5.88
C ALA A 126 -22.18 7.70 -5.63
N SER A 127 -22.08 6.37 -5.63
CA SER A 127 -23.20 5.48 -5.32
C SER A 127 -23.74 5.67 -3.89
N LYS A 128 -22.85 5.81 -2.91
CA LYS A 128 -23.23 6.04 -1.51
C LYS A 128 -23.93 7.38 -1.30
N ILE A 129 -23.48 8.44 -1.98
CA ILE A 129 -24.12 9.77 -1.93
C ILE A 129 -25.51 9.70 -2.54
N HIS A 130 -25.69 9.01 -3.65
CA HIS A 130 -26.99 8.85 -4.32
C HIS A 130 -28.01 8.11 -3.43
N HIS A 131 -27.55 7.05 -2.73
CA HIS A 131 -28.40 6.34 -1.76
C HIS A 131 -28.76 7.19 -0.54
N ALA A 132 -27.80 7.99 -0.04
CA ALA A 132 -28.06 8.87 1.12
C ALA A 132 -29.03 10.01 0.77
N VAL A 133 -28.92 10.60 -0.41
CA VAL A 133 -29.85 11.66 -0.89
C VAL A 133 -31.26 11.10 -1.11
N ASN A 134 -31.38 9.91 -1.70
CA ASN A 134 -32.69 9.27 -1.90
C ASN A 134 -33.37 8.88 -0.57
N ALA A 135 -32.59 8.46 0.44
CA ALA A 135 -33.12 8.16 1.76
C ALA A 135 -33.51 9.41 2.57
N ALA A 136 -32.93 10.57 2.26
CA ALA A 136 -33.29 11.84 2.90
C ALA A 136 -34.51 12.50 2.26
N ASN A 137 -34.88 12.10 1.04
CA ASN A 137 -36.05 12.62 0.30
C ASN A 137 -37.29 11.70 0.38
N ALA A 138 -37.20 10.55 1.08
CA ALA A 138 -38.29 9.63 1.35
C ALA A 138 -38.74 9.72 2.79
#